data_adacbbd7e9ea7a020b0a50f2ec11f703
#
_entry.id   adacbbd7e9ea7a020b0a50f2ec11f703
#
_cell.length_a   1.000
_cell.length_b   1.000
_cell.length_c   1.000
_cell.angle_alpha   90.00
_cell.angle_beta   90.00
_cell.angle_gamma   90.00
#
_symmetry.space_group_name_H-M   'P 1'
#
loop_
_entity.id
_entity.type
_entity.pdbx_description
1 polymer ?
#
loop_
_entity_poly.entity_id
_entity_poly.type
_entity_poly.pdbx_seq_one_letter_code
_entity_poly.pdbx_strand_id
1 'polypeptide(L)'
;MSQYVFTMNRVGKIVPPKRQILKDISLSFFPGAKIGVLGLNGSGKSTLLNALVGQKISITSKKAQTTRHKITGIYTDDTAQFVFVDTPGFQTNHRNALNDRLNLNVTEAISGVDVIVFVVEAMRFTDADRVVLKQLPKHTPVLLVVNKIDKDKAKDKTALDAFIAEVRAEFDFAGVEVVSAKHGLRIANLLETLKPFLPESIPMYPEDMVTDKSSRFLAMEIVREKLFRVTGDELPYTSTVVIDKFEEEAGRSAGVKRMLRIAATIVVERDGHKAMVIGDKGERLKRMGTEARTELERLFDAKVFLELWVKVRSGWADDEARVRHRVRALRDRAARGRCGGRVGLLGT
;
A
#
# COMPACT_ATOMS: atom_id res chain seq x y z
N MET A 1 6.16 -26.74 8.44
CA MET A 1 4.91 -27.33 7.91
C MET A 1 4.04 -26.18 7.43
N SER A 2 3.71 -26.15 6.13
CA SER A 2 2.85 -25.13 5.56
C SER A 2 1.43 -25.29 6.13
N GLN A 3 0.90 -24.24 6.73
CA GLN A 3 -0.42 -24.25 7.37
C GLN A 3 -1.46 -23.82 6.35
N TYR A 4 -2.35 -24.73 5.95
CA TYR A 4 -3.47 -24.42 5.08
C TYR A 4 -4.46 -23.51 5.79
N VAL A 5 -4.90 -22.46 5.11
CA VAL A 5 -5.98 -21.58 5.60
C VAL A 5 -7.33 -22.27 5.47
N PHE A 6 -7.50 -23.03 4.40
CA PHE A 6 -8.71 -23.78 4.10
C PHE A 6 -8.39 -24.95 3.18
N THR A 7 -8.97 -26.10 3.44
CA THR A 7 -8.85 -27.29 2.59
C THR A 7 -10.24 -27.83 2.27
N MET A 8 -10.53 -28.01 0.99
CA MET A 8 -11.69 -28.78 0.52
C MET A 8 -11.18 -30.16 0.08
N ASN A 9 -11.81 -31.23 0.54
CA ASN A 9 -11.47 -32.57 0.14
C ASN A 9 -12.68 -33.28 -0.42
N ARG A 10 -12.59 -33.75 -1.67
CA ARG A 10 -13.65 -34.47 -2.42
C ARG A 10 -15.01 -33.80 -2.35
N VAL A 11 -15.04 -32.49 -2.55
CA VAL A 11 -16.28 -31.72 -2.52
C VAL A 11 -17.07 -31.92 -3.80
N GLY A 12 -18.34 -32.26 -3.63
CA GLY A 12 -19.30 -32.37 -4.74
C GLY A 12 -20.50 -31.45 -4.52
N LYS A 13 -21.08 -30.94 -5.57
CA LYS A 13 -22.32 -30.17 -5.51
C LYS A 13 -23.34 -30.72 -6.52
N ILE A 14 -24.49 -31.11 -6.01
CA ILE A 14 -25.67 -31.56 -6.82
C ILE A 14 -26.76 -30.49 -6.69
N VAL A 15 -27.30 -30.06 -7.80
CA VAL A 15 -28.47 -29.14 -7.86
C VAL A 15 -29.67 -29.83 -8.45
N PRO A 16 -30.89 -29.45 -8.05
CA PRO A 16 -32.13 -30.00 -8.66
C PRO A 16 -32.17 -29.75 -10.19
N PRO A 17 -32.61 -30.71 -11.00
CA PRO A 17 -33.12 -32.04 -10.70
C PRO A 17 -32.10 -33.19 -10.72
N LYS A 18 -31.09 -33.19 -9.82
CA LYS A 18 -29.97 -34.14 -9.71
C LYS A 18 -28.82 -33.91 -10.69
N ARG A 19 -28.60 -32.67 -11.16
CA ARG A 19 -27.43 -32.31 -11.96
C ARG A 19 -26.23 -32.10 -11.07
N GLN A 20 -25.20 -32.92 -11.22
CA GLN A 20 -23.91 -32.76 -10.54
C GLN A 20 -23.11 -31.71 -11.26
N ILE A 21 -22.79 -30.59 -10.57
CA ILE A 21 -22.01 -29.49 -11.11
C ILE A 21 -20.55 -29.51 -10.60
N LEU A 22 -20.30 -30.16 -9.47
CA LEU A 22 -18.93 -30.38 -8.95
C LEU A 22 -18.82 -31.86 -8.54
N LYS A 23 -17.70 -32.50 -8.87
CA LYS A 23 -17.43 -33.89 -8.53
C LYS A 23 -15.99 -34.01 -8.01
N ASP A 24 -15.84 -34.56 -6.80
CA ASP A 24 -14.55 -34.94 -6.19
C ASP A 24 -13.45 -33.86 -6.29
N ILE A 25 -13.81 -32.60 -6.11
CA ILE A 25 -12.86 -31.50 -6.14
C ILE A 25 -12.14 -31.43 -4.79
N SER A 26 -10.83 -31.60 -4.82
CA SER A 26 -9.95 -31.38 -3.66
C SER A 26 -9.09 -30.16 -3.93
N LEU A 27 -9.21 -29.13 -3.08
CA LEU A 27 -8.46 -27.89 -3.16
C LEU A 27 -7.90 -27.56 -1.79
N SER A 28 -6.63 -27.23 -1.76
CA SER A 28 -5.97 -26.72 -0.55
C SER A 28 -5.57 -25.27 -0.80
N PHE A 29 -6.00 -24.39 0.09
CA PHE A 29 -5.74 -22.97 0.00
C PHE A 29 -4.66 -22.59 1.00
N PHE A 30 -3.56 -22.09 0.50
CA PHE A 30 -2.53 -21.45 1.33
C PHE A 30 -2.86 -19.97 1.54
N PRO A 31 -2.40 -19.34 2.64
CA PRO A 31 -2.35 -17.89 2.71
C PRO A 31 -1.44 -17.44 1.56
N GLY A 32 -1.99 -16.74 0.57
CA GLY A 32 -1.27 -16.43 -0.67
C GLY A 32 0.03 -15.69 -0.44
N ALA A 33 0.87 -15.70 -1.46
CA ALA A 33 2.18 -15.07 -1.50
C ALA A 33 2.12 -13.58 -1.13
N LYS A 34 2.53 -13.25 0.09
CA LYS A 34 2.58 -11.88 0.59
C LYS A 34 4.03 -11.43 0.72
N ILE A 35 4.31 -10.28 0.13
CA ILE A 35 5.63 -9.68 0.10
C ILE A 35 5.59 -8.38 0.91
N GLY A 36 6.31 -8.33 2.03
CA GLY A 36 6.42 -7.13 2.83
C GLY A 36 7.44 -6.16 2.24
N VAL A 37 7.03 -4.93 1.91
CA VAL A 37 7.94 -3.88 1.43
C VAL A 37 8.30 -2.95 2.57
N LEU A 38 9.54 -2.99 3.00
CA LEU A 38 10.05 -2.30 4.18
C LEU A 38 11.23 -1.37 3.86
N GLY A 39 11.53 -0.48 4.78
CA GLY A 39 12.66 0.46 4.72
C GLY A 39 12.28 1.83 5.28
N LEU A 40 13.23 2.72 5.38
CA LEU A 40 13.02 4.08 5.89
C LEU A 40 12.18 4.94 4.96
N ASN A 41 11.68 6.05 5.51
CA ASN A 41 11.06 7.09 4.70
C ASN A 41 12.08 7.67 3.72
N GLY A 42 11.65 7.80 2.45
CA GLY A 42 12.50 8.30 1.38
C GLY A 42 13.33 7.24 0.66
N SER A 43 13.39 5.97 1.09
CA SER A 43 14.09 4.89 0.33
C SER A 43 13.45 4.60 -1.03
N GLY A 44 12.16 4.97 -1.21
CA GLY A 44 11.43 4.82 -2.47
C GLY A 44 10.50 3.61 -2.52
N LYS A 45 10.07 3.07 -1.39
CA LYS A 45 9.13 1.94 -1.29
C LYS A 45 7.87 2.11 -2.14
N SER A 46 7.14 3.21 -1.94
CA SER A 46 5.91 3.47 -2.70
C SER A 46 6.15 3.67 -4.20
N THR A 47 7.32 4.21 -4.59
CA THR A 47 7.72 4.30 -6.00
C THR A 47 8.02 2.91 -6.54
N LEU A 48 8.70 2.06 -5.76
CA LEU A 48 8.99 0.68 -6.12
C LEU A 48 7.69 -0.13 -6.25
N LEU A 49 6.76 0.01 -5.32
CA LEU A 49 5.45 -0.63 -5.40
C LEU A 49 4.71 -0.28 -6.68
N ASN A 50 4.64 1.02 -7.03
CA ASN A 50 4.00 1.47 -8.25
C ASN A 50 4.69 0.90 -9.51
N ALA A 51 6.03 0.79 -9.50
CA ALA A 51 6.79 0.22 -10.60
C ALA A 51 6.57 -1.29 -10.73
N LEU A 52 6.50 -2.03 -9.61
CA LEU A 52 6.23 -3.47 -9.59
C LEU A 52 4.83 -3.81 -10.10
N VAL A 53 3.83 -3.00 -9.73
CA VAL A 53 2.42 -3.20 -10.14
C VAL A 53 2.15 -2.65 -11.55
N GLY A 54 3.03 -1.78 -12.06
CA GLY A 54 2.84 -1.13 -13.36
C GLY A 54 1.81 0.01 -13.35
N GLN A 55 1.24 0.32 -12.19
CA GLN A 55 0.23 1.38 -12.04
C GLN A 55 0.43 2.16 -10.74
N LYS A 56 0.04 3.44 -10.74
CA LYS A 56 0.12 4.27 -9.54
C LYS A 56 -1.03 3.97 -8.58
N ILE A 57 -0.75 3.17 -7.56
CA ILE A 57 -1.68 2.81 -6.47
C ILE A 57 -1.28 3.42 -5.13
N SER A 58 -0.02 3.82 -4.98
CA SER A 58 0.51 4.47 -3.78
C SER A 58 1.06 5.86 -4.12
N ILE A 59 0.78 6.83 -3.26
CA ILE A 59 1.27 8.19 -3.43
C ILE A 59 2.75 8.31 -3.07
N THR A 60 3.42 9.23 -3.74
CA THR A 60 4.86 9.46 -3.57
C THR A 60 5.15 10.89 -3.15
N SER A 61 5.89 11.07 -2.07
CA SER A 61 6.39 12.38 -1.64
C SER A 61 7.73 12.21 -0.92
N LYS A 62 8.51 13.28 -0.87
CA LYS A 62 9.73 13.33 -0.05
C LYS A 62 9.43 13.52 1.44
N LYS A 63 8.18 13.82 1.79
CA LYS A 63 7.75 14.16 3.15
C LYS A 63 7.50 12.91 3.99
N ALA A 64 7.79 13.01 5.28
CA ALA A 64 7.43 12.00 6.24
C ALA A 64 5.90 11.77 6.26
N GLN A 65 5.46 10.59 6.68
CA GLN A 65 4.04 10.20 6.75
C GLN A 65 3.26 10.29 5.42
N THR A 66 3.96 10.20 4.28
CA THR A 66 3.31 10.13 2.97
C THR A 66 2.39 8.92 2.92
N THR A 67 2.90 7.73 3.22
CA THR A 67 2.09 6.49 3.35
C THR A 67 1.57 6.38 4.77
N ARG A 68 0.26 6.57 4.96
CA ARG A 68 -0.44 6.43 6.27
C ARG A 68 -1.21 5.13 6.40
N HIS A 69 -1.52 4.53 5.28
CA HIS A 69 -2.33 3.32 5.19
C HIS A 69 -1.49 2.19 4.62
N LYS A 70 -1.76 0.99 5.08
CA LYS A 70 -1.29 -0.22 4.41
C LYS A 70 -1.86 -0.24 2.99
N ILE A 71 -1.00 -0.26 1.98
CA ILE A 71 -1.38 -0.37 0.57
C ILE A 71 -1.03 -1.77 0.09
N THR A 72 -2.01 -2.45 -0.46
CA THR A 72 -1.81 -3.73 -1.14
C THR A 72 -1.68 -3.48 -2.62
N GLY A 73 -0.57 -3.90 -3.22
CA GLY A 73 -0.34 -3.90 -4.65
C GLY A 73 -0.32 -5.33 -5.15
N ILE A 74 -1.01 -5.61 -6.24
CA ILE A 74 -1.14 -6.94 -6.82
C ILE A 74 -0.56 -6.89 -8.22
N TYR A 75 0.35 -7.80 -8.51
CA TYR A 75 0.88 -8.03 -9.83
C TYR A 75 0.74 -9.51 -10.16
N THR A 76 0.13 -9.82 -11.30
CA THR A 76 -0.06 -11.19 -11.77
C THR A 76 0.62 -11.32 -13.12
N ASP A 77 1.47 -12.33 -13.28
CA ASP A 77 1.98 -12.79 -14.57
C ASP A 77 1.47 -14.21 -14.87
N ASP A 78 1.88 -14.79 -15.99
CA ASP A 78 1.44 -16.11 -16.45
C ASP A 78 1.80 -17.24 -15.45
N THR A 79 2.71 -17.00 -14.51
CA THR A 79 3.30 -18.04 -13.63
C THR A 79 3.10 -17.79 -12.15
N ALA A 80 2.84 -16.54 -11.74
CA ALA A 80 2.79 -16.17 -10.32
C ALA A 80 1.89 -14.95 -10.05
N GLN A 81 1.36 -14.89 -8.84
CA GLN A 81 0.72 -13.69 -8.31
C GLN A 81 1.51 -13.15 -7.10
N PHE A 82 1.93 -11.89 -7.22
CA PHE A 82 2.67 -11.18 -6.19
C PHE A 82 1.73 -10.23 -5.45
N VAL A 83 1.65 -10.36 -4.15
CA VAL A 83 0.83 -9.49 -3.29
C VAL A 83 1.76 -8.65 -2.42
N PHE A 84 2.13 -7.48 -2.90
CA PHE A 84 2.99 -6.54 -2.20
C PHE A 84 2.22 -5.78 -1.14
N VAL A 85 2.83 -5.64 0.02
CA VAL A 85 2.29 -4.89 1.15
C VAL A 85 3.23 -3.72 1.46
N ASP A 86 2.88 -2.51 0.98
CA ASP A 86 3.59 -1.28 1.36
C ASP A 86 3.16 -0.86 2.77
N THR A 87 4.12 -0.64 3.62
CA THR A 87 3.90 -0.23 5.00
C THR A 87 4.31 1.23 5.18
N PRO A 88 3.67 1.96 6.12
CA PRO A 88 4.19 3.25 6.55
C PRO A 88 5.67 3.12 6.88
N GLY A 89 6.48 4.12 6.49
CA GLY A 89 7.91 4.08 6.78
C GLY A 89 8.19 4.06 8.28
N PHE A 90 9.16 3.29 8.70
CA PHE A 90 9.64 3.28 10.08
C PHE A 90 10.04 4.68 10.52
N GLN A 91 9.59 5.09 11.69
CA GLN A 91 9.89 6.38 12.31
C GLN A 91 10.78 6.14 13.53
N THR A 92 12.04 6.56 13.44
CA THR A 92 13.00 6.42 14.55
C THR A 92 13.18 7.70 15.37
N ASN A 93 12.79 8.86 14.82
CA ASN A 93 13.24 10.17 15.34
C ASN A 93 12.25 10.89 16.27
N HIS A 94 11.02 10.43 16.45
CA HIS A 94 10.06 11.06 17.36
C HIS A 94 9.20 10.01 18.05
N ARG A 95 9.35 9.88 19.36
CA ARG A 95 8.42 9.10 20.18
C ARG A 95 7.14 9.90 20.41
N ASN A 96 6.10 9.60 19.66
CA ASN A 96 4.74 10.04 19.93
C ASN A 96 3.79 8.89 19.64
N ALA A 97 2.59 8.94 20.22
CA ALA A 97 1.59 7.87 20.10
C ALA A 97 1.25 7.49 18.64
N LEU A 98 1.40 8.42 17.70
CA LEU A 98 1.18 8.17 16.28
C LEU A 98 2.32 7.33 15.67
N ASN A 99 3.59 7.62 16.03
CA ASN A 99 4.74 6.89 15.53
C ASN A 99 4.83 5.47 16.11
N ASP A 100 4.52 5.31 17.40
CA ASP A 100 4.45 3.99 18.03
C ASP A 100 3.38 3.12 17.36
N ARG A 101 2.28 3.73 16.96
CA ARG A 101 1.18 3.07 16.23
C ARG A 101 1.55 2.72 14.79
N LEU A 102 2.30 3.58 14.10
CA LEU A 102 2.82 3.30 12.76
C LEU A 102 3.83 2.14 12.81
N ASN A 103 4.69 2.10 13.81
CA ASN A 103 5.66 1.02 14.00
C ASN A 103 4.96 -0.32 14.34
N LEU A 104 3.91 -0.31 15.17
CA LEU A 104 3.08 -1.49 15.42
C LEU A 104 2.41 -2.01 14.14
N ASN A 105 1.87 -1.10 13.32
CA ASN A 105 1.28 -1.48 12.03
C ASN A 105 2.30 -2.12 11.08
N VAL A 106 3.56 -1.69 11.13
CA VAL A 106 4.65 -2.32 10.37
C VAL A 106 4.89 -3.74 10.88
N THR A 107 5.05 -3.94 12.17
CA THR A 107 5.27 -5.26 12.78
C THR A 107 4.10 -6.22 12.48
N GLU A 108 2.85 -5.75 12.57
CA GLU A 108 1.67 -6.53 12.17
C GLU A 108 1.63 -6.85 10.68
N ALA A 109 2.12 -5.95 9.83
CA ALA A 109 2.13 -6.16 8.38
C ALA A 109 3.21 -7.15 7.93
N ILE A 110 4.30 -7.29 8.70
CA ILE A 110 5.40 -8.23 8.43
C ILE A 110 5.08 -9.63 8.99
N SER A 111 4.22 -9.72 10.01
CA SER A 111 3.80 -11.01 10.51
C SER A 111 2.89 -11.70 9.49
N GLY A 112 3.38 -12.78 8.89
CA GLY A 112 2.65 -13.57 7.91
C GLY A 112 2.87 -13.14 6.46
N VAL A 113 4.05 -12.57 6.14
CA VAL A 113 4.57 -12.47 4.77
C VAL A 113 5.53 -13.62 4.48
N ASP A 114 5.60 -14.02 3.22
CA ASP A 114 6.44 -15.13 2.75
C ASP A 114 7.88 -14.66 2.51
N VAL A 115 8.06 -13.39 2.10
CA VAL A 115 9.36 -12.75 1.89
C VAL A 115 9.27 -11.26 2.21
N ILE A 116 10.37 -10.69 2.66
CA ILE A 116 10.52 -9.26 2.92
C ILE A 116 11.45 -8.65 1.89
N VAL A 117 11.00 -7.57 1.26
CA VAL A 117 11.81 -6.69 0.43
C VAL A 117 12.26 -5.50 1.28
N PHE A 118 13.53 -5.49 1.67
CA PHE A 118 14.12 -4.40 2.44
C PHE A 118 14.76 -3.39 1.50
N VAL A 119 14.17 -2.20 1.42
CA VAL A 119 14.54 -1.16 0.43
C VAL A 119 15.43 -0.12 1.07
N VAL A 120 16.65 0.02 0.55
CA VAL A 120 17.59 1.09 0.91
C VAL A 120 17.86 2.00 -0.30
N GLU A 121 18.21 3.24 -0.04
CA GLU A 121 18.69 4.14 -1.08
C GLU A 121 20.18 3.86 -1.38
N ALA A 122 20.54 3.76 -2.66
CA ALA A 122 21.92 3.56 -3.06
C ALA A 122 22.86 4.61 -2.44
N MET A 123 24.00 4.18 -1.95
CA MET A 123 25.03 4.99 -1.26
C MET A 123 24.53 5.67 0.02
N ARG A 124 23.48 5.14 0.64
CA ARG A 124 22.96 5.65 1.91
C ARG A 124 22.41 4.51 2.76
N PHE A 125 23.17 4.14 3.78
CA PHE A 125 22.78 3.20 4.81
C PHE A 125 23.09 3.83 6.17
N THR A 126 22.14 3.88 7.08
CA THR A 126 22.22 4.65 8.33
C THR A 126 21.90 3.78 9.54
N ASP A 127 22.19 4.28 10.74
CA ASP A 127 21.82 3.60 11.99
C ASP A 127 20.31 3.34 12.09
N ALA A 128 19.50 4.20 11.49
CA ALA A 128 18.06 3.99 11.43
C ALA A 128 17.69 2.76 10.57
N ASP A 129 18.43 2.48 9.49
CA ASP A 129 18.26 1.27 8.68
C ASP A 129 18.66 0.02 9.49
N ARG A 130 19.75 0.10 10.27
CA ARG A 130 20.20 -0.96 11.19
C ARG A 130 19.15 -1.28 12.26
N VAL A 131 18.49 -0.25 12.80
CA VAL A 131 17.40 -0.44 13.77
C VAL A 131 16.24 -1.20 13.15
N VAL A 132 15.89 -0.91 11.90
CA VAL A 132 14.83 -1.65 11.18
C VAL A 132 15.24 -3.10 10.95
N LEU A 133 16.47 -3.36 10.51
CA LEU A 133 16.97 -4.74 10.28
C LEU A 133 16.89 -5.59 11.55
N LYS A 134 17.22 -5.04 12.73
CA LYS A 134 17.15 -5.75 14.01
C LYS A 134 15.74 -6.18 14.41
N GLN A 135 14.72 -5.58 13.82
CA GLN A 135 13.31 -5.88 14.11
C GLN A 135 12.70 -6.88 13.13
N LEU A 136 13.45 -7.30 12.09
CA LEU A 136 12.95 -8.25 11.11
C LEU A 136 12.82 -9.65 11.70
N PRO A 137 11.79 -10.42 11.29
CA PRO A 137 11.64 -11.81 11.72
C PRO A 137 12.82 -12.65 11.25
N LYS A 138 13.39 -13.48 12.14
CA LYS A 138 14.57 -14.31 11.84
C LYS A 138 14.28 -15.45 10.84
N HIS A 139 13.03 -15.84 10.66
CA HIS A 139 12.65 -17.00 9.85
C HIS A 139 12.06 -16.63 8.50
N THR A 140 11.84 -15.34 8.24
CA THR A 140 11.33 -14.87 6.95
C THR A 140 12.50 -14.43 6.08
N PRO A 141 12.65 -14.95 4.84
CA PRO A 141 13.71 -14.52 3.94
C PRO A 141 13.61 -13.01 3.66
N VAL A 142 14.76 -12.35 3.67
CA VAL A 142 14.86 -10.90 3.43
C VAL A 142 15.68 -10.66 2.17
N LEU A 143 15.11 -10.02 1.18
CA LEU A 143 15.79 -9.57 -0.03
C LEU A 143 16.19 -8.11 0.11
N LEU A 144 17.48 -7.81 -0.04
CA LEU A 144 17.96 -6.44 -0.07
C LEU A 144 17.69 -5.82 -1.45
N VAL A 145 17.02 -4.67 -1.48
CA VAL A 145 16.81 -3.89 -2.70
C VAL A 145 17.47 -2.53 -2.58
N VAL A 146 18.56 -2.34 -3.33
CA VAL A 146 19.28 -1.08 -3.43
C VAL A 146 18.64 -0.24 -4.53
N ASN A 147 17.85 0.76 -4.13
CA ASN A 147 17.06 1.58 -5.03
C ASN A 147 17.75 2.91 -5.36
N LYS A 148 17.31 3.57 -6.43
CA LYS A 148 17.80 4.88 -6.90
C LYS A 148 19.24 4.84 -7.45
N ILE A 149 19.58 3.76 -8.13
CA ILE A 149 20.88 3.65 -8.83
C ILE A 149 21.05 4.65 -10.00
N ASP A 150 19.98 5.36 -10.35
CA ASP A 150 20.00 6.47 -11.29
C ASP A 150 20.69 7.73 -10.76
N LYS A 151 20.96 7.81 -9.46
CA LYS A 151 21.68 8.94 -8.87
C LYS A 151 23.17 8.90 -9.19
N ASP A 152 23.78 10.07 -9.36
CA ASP A 152 25.18 10.20 -9.80
C ASP A 152 26.18 9.43 -8.92
N LYS A 153 25.99 9.43 -7.62
CA LYS A 153 26.84 8.69 -6.67
C LYS A 153 26.81 7.16 -6.85
N ALA A 154 25.74 6.63 -7.40
CA ALA A 154 25.57 5.20 -7.63
C ALA A 154 25.98 4.75 -9.04
N LYS A 155 26.46 5.66 -9.87
CA LYS A 155 26.96 5.34 -11.22
C LYS A 155 28.36 4.74 -11.20
N ASP A 156 29.13 5.01 -10.17
CA ASP A 156 30.41 4.33 -9.93
C ASP A 156 30.14 2.91 -9.46
N LYS A 157 30.40 1.94 -10.34
CA LYS A 157 30.15 0.53 -10.09
C LYS A 157 30.98 0.00 -8.92
N THR A 158 32.25 0.39 -8.81
CA THR A 158 33.13 -0.07 -7.74
C THR A 158 32.66 0.42 -6.38
N ALA A 159 32.27 1.70 -6.30
CA ALA A 159 31.72 2.27 -5.07
C ALA A 159 30.36 1.63 -4.71
N LEU A 160 29.54 1.32 -5.70
CA LEU A 160 28.26 0.65 -5.47
C LEU A 160 28.45 -0.80 -4.97
N ASP A 161 29.39 -1.54 -5.55
CA ASP A 161 29.70 -2.91 -5.13
C ASP A 161 30.27 -2.94 -3.69
N ALA A 162 31.15 -1.99 -3.34
CA ALA A 162 31.66 -1.83 -1.99
C ALA A 162 30.54 -1.49 -0.99
N PHE A 163 29.63 -0.58 -1.35
CA PHE A 163 28.45 -0.25 -0.54
C PHE A 163 27.55 -1.47 -0.31
N ILE A 164 27.29 -2.27 -1.35
CA ILE A 164 26.49 -3.49 -1.25
C ILE A 164 27.17 -4.48 -0.29
N ALA A 165 28.49 -4.64 -0.38
CA ALA A 165 29.25 -5.52 0.49
C ALA A 165 29.16 -5.08 1.96
N GLU A 166 29.24 -3.77 2.24
CA GLU A 166 29.04 -3.20 3.57
C GLU A 166 27.65 -3.54 4.13
N VAL A 167 26.60 -3.28 3.36
CA VAL A 167 25.21 -3.54 3.81
C VAL A 167 24.98 -5.04 4.02
N ARG A 168 25.53 -5.90 3.16
CA ARG A 168 25.44 -7.37 3.30
C ARG A 168 26.10 -7.89 4.56
N ALA A 169 27.11 -7.23 5.06
CA ALA A 169 27.77 -7.63 6.31
C ALA A 169 26.90 -7.41 7.56
N GLU A 170 25.87 -6.58 7.47
CA GLU A 170 24.98 -6.27 8.60
C GLU A 170 23.84 -7.28 8.80
N PHE A 171 23.50 -8.07 7.78
CA PHE A 171 22.38 -9.00 7.84
C PHE A 171 22.51 -10.11 6.80
N ASP A 172 22.03 -11.32 7.14
CA ASP A 172 21.98 -12.47 6.22
C ASP A 172 20.81 -12.32 5.23
N PHE A 173 21.08 -11.64 4.12
CA PHE A 173 20.10 -11.42 3.05
C PHE A 173 20.02 -12.64 2.14
N ALA A 174 18.80 -13.09 1.84
CA ALA A 174 18.54 -14.17 0.91
C ALA A 174 18.90 -13.83 -0.56
N GLY A 175 19.09 -12.53 -0.86
CA GLY A 175 19.52 -12.07 -2.16
C GLY A 175 19.65 -10.54 -2.18
N VAL A 176 20.23 -10.01 -3.26
CA VAL A 176 20.41 -8.58 -3.47
C VAL A 176 20.02 -8.18 -4.88
N GLU A 177 19.18 -7.17 -5.01
CA GLU A 177 18.81 -6.55 -6.27
C GLU A 177 19.10 -5.05 -6.26
N VAL A 178 19.56 -4.55 -7.39
CA VAL A 178 19.82 -3.11 -7.58
C VAL A 178 18.84 -2.57 -8.62
N VAL A 179 18.10 -1.51 -8.29
CA VAL A 179 17.00 -1.02 -9.12
C VAL A 179 16.96 0.50 -9.20
N SER A 180 16.34 1.02 -10.25
CA SER A 180 15.79 2.37 -10.25
C SER A 180 14.28 2.30 -10.42
N ALA A 181 13.56 2.34 -9.32
CA ALA A 181 12.10 2.32 -9.31
C ALA A 181 11.48 3.49 -10.10
N LYS A 182 12.15 4.65 -10.11
CA LYS A 182 11.71 5.83 -10.86
C LYS A 182 11.72 5.63 -12.36
N HIS A 183 12.71 4.89 -12.87
CA HIS A 183 12.93 4.67 -14.30
C HIS A 183 12.56 3.25 -14.76
N GLY A 184 12.00 2.42 -13.88
CA GLY A 184 11.63 1.05 -14.18
C GLY A 184 12.83 0.10 -14.43
N LEU A 185 14.05 0.54 -14.08
CA LEU A 185 15.25 -0.26 -14.35
C LEU A 185 15.33 -1.47 -13.42
N ARG A 186 15.52 -2.66 -14.01
CA ARG A 186 15.69 -3.96 -13.32
C ARG A 186 14.51 -4.39 -12.45
N ILE A 187 13.30 -3.85 -12.71
CA ILE A 187 12.08 -4.26 -11.98
C ILE A 187 11.70 -5.71 -12.34
N ALA A 188 11.82 -6.10 -13.62
CA ALA A 188 11.58 -7.47 -14.04
C ALA A 188 12.55 -8.47 -13.37
N ASN A 189 13.83 -8.11 -13.22
CA ASN A 189 14.80 -8.93 -12.51
C ASN A 189 14.39 -9.16 -11.04
N LEU A 190 13.93 -8.10 -10.37
CA LEU A 190 13.45 -8.20 -8.99
C LEU A 190 12.25 -9.15 -8.87
N LEU A 191 11.30 -9.11 -9.83
CA LEU A 191 10.17 -10.04 -9.85
C LEU A 191 10.66 -11.50 -10.01
N GLU A 192 11.59 -11.76 -10.93
CA GLU A 192 12.15 -13.11 -11.10
C GLU A 192 12.91 -13.59 -9.84
N THR A 193 13.66 -12.71 -9.19
CA THR A 193 14.36 -13.03 -7.93
C THR A 193 13.39 -13.34 -6.79
N LEU A 194 12.17 -12.79 -6.82
CA LEU A 194 11.14 -13.05 -5.80
C LEU A 194 10.40 -14.38 -6.01
N LYS A 195 10.28 -14.88 -7.25
CA LYS A 195 9.51 -16.10 -7.57
C LYS A 195 9.84 -17.31 -6.70
N PRO A 196 11.13 -17.66 -6.44
CA PRO A 196 11.47 -18.82 -5.63
C PRO A 196 10.96 -18.77 -4.18
N PHE A 197 10.62 -17.60 -3.67
CA PHE A 197 10.11 -17.41 -2.31
C PHE A 197 8.58 -17.46 -2.23
N LEU A 198 7.90 -17.54 -3.37
CA LEU A 198 6.45 -17.60 -3.41
C LEU A 198 5.98 -19.04 -3.18
N PRO A 199 5.02 -19.28 -2.27
CA PRO A 199 4.45 -20.60 -2.10
C PRO A 199 3.61 -21.00 -3.32
N GLU A 200 3.61 -22.27 -3.67
CA GLU A 200 2.67 -22.81 -4.66
C GLU A 200 1.24 -22.65 -4.14
N SER A 201 0.45 -21.83 -4.79
CA SER A 201 -0.93 -21.58 -4.42
C SER A 201 -1.78 -21.15 -5.62
N ILE A 202 -3.10 -21.19 -5.46
CA ILE A 202 -3.99 -20.55 -6.41
C ILE A 202 -3.97 -19.02 -6.21
N PRO A 203 -4.18 -18.22 -7.26
CA PRO A 203 -4.26 -16.77 -7.16
C PRO A 203 -5.27 -16.32 -6.09
N MET A 204 -4.88 -15.38 -5.24
CA MET A 204 -5.74 -14.82 -4.19
C MET A 204 -6.73 -13.78 -4.72
N TYR A 205 -6.36 -13.13 -5.79
CA TYR A 205 -7.09 -12.02 -6.40
C TYR A 205 -7.35 -12.31 -7.88
N PRO A 206 -8.39 -11.71 -8.48
CA PRO A 206 -8.57 -11.70 -9.93
C PRO A 206 -7.32 -11.22 -10.66
N GLU A 207 -7.05 -11.76 -11.84
CA GLU A 207 -5.82 -11.49 -12.61
C GLU A 207 -5.66 -10.02 -13.01
N ASP A 208 -6.79 -9.33 -13.24
CA ASP A 208 -6.85 -7.92 -13.61
C ASP A 208 -6.80 -6.97 -12.40
N MET A 209 -6.78 -7.51 -11.19
CA MET A 209 -6.80 -6.71 -9.96
C MET A 209 -5.40 -6.21 -9.60
N VAL A 210 -5.21 -4.91 -9.52
CA VAL A 210 -3.91 -4.27 -9.19
C VAL A 210 -3.81 -3.78 -7.73
N THR A 211 -4.95 -3.67 -7.03
CA THR A 211 -5.01 -3.27 -5.61
C THR A 211 -6.35 -3.61 -4.98
N ASP A 212 -6.37 -3.83 -3.67
CA ASP A 212 -7.59 -3.99 -2.86
C ASP A 212 -8.26 -2.67 -2.48
N LYS A 213 -7.72 -1.54 -2.94
CA LYS A 213 -8.23 -0.21 -2.59
C LYS A 213 -9.32 0.23 -3.57
N SER A 214 -10.37 0.86 -3.01
CA SER A 214 -11.43 1.42 -3.84
C SER A 214 -10.95 2.64 -4.65
N SER A 215 -11.60 2.91 -5.78
CA SER A 215 -11.37 4.11 -6.59
C SER A 215 -11.48 5.41 -5.78
N ARG A 216 -12.43 5.43 -4.82
CA ARG A 216 -12.60 6.54 -3.89
C ARG A 216 -11.38 6.76 -2.99
N PHE A 217 -10.76 5.68 -2.51
CA PHE A 217 -9.52 5.76 -1.73
C PHE A 217 -8.36 6.28 -2.58
N LEU A 218 -8.18 5.77 -3.80
CA LEU A 218 -7.13 6.22 -4.71
C LEU A 218 -7.28 7.70 -5.07
N ALA A 219 -8.51 8.17 -5.30
CA ALA A 219 -8.79 9.58 -5.55
C ALA A 219 -8.41 10.46 -4.34
N MET A 220 -8.77 10.03 -3.13
CA MET A 220 -8.38 10.69 -1.88
C MET A 220 -6.86 10.83 -1.77
N GLU A 221 -6.14 9.75 -2.00
CA GLU A 221 -4.68 9.71 -1.90
C GLU A 221 -4.02 10.63 -2.95
N ILE A 222 -4.51 10.66 -4.19
CA ILE A 222 -3.98 11.57 -5.23
C ILE A 222 -4.15 13.03 -4.82
N VAL A 223 -5.33 13.44 -4.33
CA VAL A 223 -5.54 14.80 -3.82
C VAL A 223 -4.59 15.09 -2.64
N ARG A 224 -4.41 14.12 -1.72
CA ARG A 224 -3.50 14.25 -0.58
C ARG A 224 -2.03 14.38 -1.02
N GLU A 225 -1.62 13.68 -2.06
CA GLU A 225 -0.27 13.84 -2.63
C GLU A 225 -0.03 15.25 -3.14
N LYS A 226 -1.00 15.82 -3.89
CA LYS A 226 -0.87 17.19 -4.41
C LYS A 226 -0.86 18.21 -3.28
N LEU A 227 -1.68 18.00 -2.25
CA LEU A 227 -1.64 18.80 -1.03
C LEU A 227 -0.23 18.82 -0.44
N PHE A 228 0.40 17.65 -0.26
CA PHE A 228 1.74 17.56 0.32
C PHE A 228 2.84 18.15 -0.56
N ARG A 229 2.67 18.14 -1.88
CA ARG A 229 3.65 18.74 -2.81
C ARG A 229 3.64 20.26 -2.80
N VAL A 230 2.47 20.89 -2.64
CA VAL A 230 2.34 22.34 -2.73
C VAL A 230 2.41 23.05 -1.38
N THR A 231 2.46 22.30 -0.27
CA THR A 231 2.43 22.87 1.09
C THR A 231 3.72 22.59 1.85
N GLY A 232 3.98 23.35 2.93
CA GLY A 232 5.13 23.18 3.82
C GLY A 232 5.13 21.86 4.61
N ASP A 233 6.16 21.62 5.42
CA ASP A 233 6.39 20.34 6.11
C ASP A 233 5.45 20.09 7.30
N GLU A 234 4.75 21.11 7.79
CA GLU A 234 3.80 20.99 8.90
C GLU A 234 2.44 20.39 8.51
N LEU A 235 1.95 20.74 7.31
CA LEU A 235 0.61 20.33 6.85
C LEU A 235 0.39 18.81 6.73
N PRO A 236 1.39 17.99 6.39
CA PRO A 236 1.23 16.54 6.42
C PRO A 236 0.74 15.96 7.75
N TYR A 237 1.00 16.63 8.87
CA TYR A 237 0.59 16.14 10.19
C TYR A 237 -0.79 16.65 10.63
N THR A 238 -1.22 17.77 10.07
CA THR A 238 -2.39 18.56 10.51
C THR A 238 -3.48 18.67 9.45
N SER A 239 -3.43 17.85 8.42
CA SER A 239 -4.41 17.82 7.34
C SER A 239 -4.79 16.40 6.90
N THR A 240 -6.03 16.26 6.43
CA THR A 240 -6.53 15.05 5.77
C THR A 240 -7.41 15.43 4.58
N VAL A 241 -7.73 14.43 3.75
CA VAL A 241 -8.63 14.59 2.61
C VAL A 241 -9.79 13.62 2.77
N VAL A 242 -11.00 14.09 2.54
CA VAL A 242 -12.23 13.29 2.55
C VAL A 242 -12.88 13.42 1.18
N ILE A 243 -13.28 12.29 0.59
CA ILE A 243 -14.10 12.32 -0.62
C ILE A 243 -15.57 12.40 -0.19
N ASP A 244 -16.22 13.49 -0.45
CA ASP A 244 -17.63 13.68 -0.14
C ASP A 244 -18.51 13.00 -1.19
N LYS A 245 -18.14 13.15 -2.48
CA LYS A 245 -18.88 12.63 -3.62
C LYS A 245 -17.95 11.91 -4.59
N PHE A 246 -18.36 10.75 -5.08
CA PHE A 246 -17.70 10.01 -6.15
C PHE A 246 -18.79 9.33 -6.99
N GLU A 247 -19.07 9.88 -8.15
CA GLU A 247 -20.11 9.40 -9.05
C GLU A 247 -19.54 9.16 -10.44
N GLU A 248 -20.01 8.13 -11.07
CA GLU A 248 -19.65 7.75 -12.43
C GLU A 248 -20.87 7.93 -13.33
N GLU A 249 -20.72 8.75 -14.35
CA GLU A 249 -21.71 8.91 -15.42
C GLU A 249 -21.19 8.16 -16.65
N ALA A 250 -21.99 7.21 -17.15
CA ALA A 250 -21.69 6.50 -18.39
C ALA A 250 -21.61 7.48 -19.56
N GLY A 251 -20.70 7.22 -20.49
CA GLY A 251 -20.62 8.00 -21.73
C GLY A 251 -21.95 7.90 -22.50
N ARG A 252 -22.49 9.03 -22.95
CA ARG A 252 -23.80 9.12 -23.62
C ARG A 252 -23.85 8.47 -24.99
N SER A 253 -22.70 8.07 -25.56
CA SER A 253 -22.59 7.45 -26.89
C SER A 253 -21.32 6.62 -26.99
N ALA A 254 -21.28 5.66 -27.93
CA ALA A 254 -20.08 4.87 -28.23
C ALA A 254 -18.91 5.82 -28.61
N GLY A 255 -17.76 5.64 -27.94
CA GLY A 255 -16.55 6.48 -28.13
C GLY A 255 -16.45 7.70 -27.22
N VAL A 256 -17.46 8.05 -26.44
CA VAL A 256 -17.40 9.11 -25.44
C VAL A 256 -16.88 8.54 -24.11
N LYS A 257 -15.73 9.04 -23.63
CA LYS A 257 -15.19 8.64 -22.33
C LYS A 257 -16.20 8.89 -21.21
N ARG A 258 -16.32 7.94 -20.29
CA ARG A 258 -17.08 8.08 -19.05
C ARG A 258 -16.62 9.34 -18.28
N MET A 259 -17.50 9.93 -17.50
CA MET A 259 -17.25 11.10 -16.68
C MET A 259 -17.29 10.71 -15.20
N LEU A 260 -16.27 11.07 -14.45
CA LEU A 260 -16.26 10.96 -12.99
C LEU A 260 -16.48 12.33 -12.35
N ARG A 261 -17.48 12.43 -11.48
CA ARG A 261 -17.70 13.60 -10.64
C ARG A 261 -17.21 13.35 -9.24
N ILE A 262 -16.18 14.08 -8.85
CA ILE A 262 -15.49 13.91 -7.57
C ILE A 262 -15.53 15.22 -6.81
N ALA A 263 -16.10 15.22 -5.60
CA ALA A 263 -15.98 16.31 -4.65
C ALA A 263 -15.15 15.87 -3.46
N ALA A 264 -14.11 16.64 -3.14
CA ALA A 264 -13.20 16.35 -2.05
C ALA A 264 -13.04 17.54 -1.12
N THR A 265 -13.08 17.29 0.18
CA THR A 265 -12.81 18.27 1.23
C THR A 265 -11.43 18.03 1.83
N ILE A 266 -10.57 19.04 1.77
CA ILE A 266 -9.32 19.10 2.50
C ILE A 266 -9.63 19.64 3.89
N VAL A 267 -9.43 18.82 4.91
CA VAL A 267 -9.66 19.20 6.31
C VAL A 267 -8.34 19.59 6.93
N VAL A 268 -8.29 20.73 7.58
CA VAL A 268 -7.10 21.27 8.25
C VAL A 268 -7.43 21.65 9.70
N GLU A 269 -6.42 21.74 10.55
CA GLU A 269 -6.57 21.95 11.99
C GLU A 269 -6.99 23.40 12.35
N ARG A 270 -6.49 24.41 11.63
CA ARG A 270 -6.66 25.85 11.95
C ARG A 270 -6.71 26.73 10.71
N ASP A 271 -7.21 27.97 10.87
CA ASP A 271 -7.39 28.91 9.77
C ASP A 271 -6.07 29.28 9.06
N GLY A 272 -4.94 29.38 9.77
CA GLY A 272 -3.64 29.59 9.15
C GLY A 272 -3.28 28.49 8.14
N HIS A 273 -3.61 27.22 8.46
CA HIS A 273 -3.41 26.10 7.54
C HIS A 273 -4.36 26.19 6.33
N LYS A 274 -5.59 26.66 6.52
CA LYS A 274 -6.53 26.89 5.43
C LYS A 274 -6.01 27.92 4.45
N ALA A 275 -5.48 29.05 4.96
CA ALA A 275 -4.86 30.08 4.13
C ALA A 275 -3.67 29.55 3.33
N MET A 276 -2.81 28.72 3.97
CA MET A 276 -1.67 28.06 3.30
C MET A 276 -2.09 27.13 2.16
N VAL A 277 -3.19 26.38 2.32
CA VAL A 277 -3.72 25.47 1.30
C VAL A 277 -4.32 26.24 0.13
N ILE A 278 -5.08 27.28 0.41
CA ILE A 278 -5.74 28.11 -0.61
C ILE A 278 -4.69 28.90 -1.40
N GLY A 279 -3.72 29.50 -0.72
CA GLY A 279 -2.71 30.38 -1.31
C GLY A 279 -3.26 31.75 -1.71
N ASP A 280 -2.39 32.61 -2.27
CA ASP A 280 -2.81 33.91 -2.73
C ASP A 280 -3.89 33.76 -3.83
N LYS A 281 -5.01 34.47 -3.67
CA LYS A 281 -6.17 34.45 -4.59
C LYS A 281 -6.62 33.05 -5.04
N GLY A 282 -6.31 31.97 -4.25
CA GLY A 282 -6.67 30.60 -4.56
C GLY A 282 -5.77 29.89 -5.54
N GLU A 283 -4.63 30.45 -5.91
CA GLU A 283 -3.73 29.87 -6.92
C GLU A 283 -3.21 28.49 -6.56
N ARG A 284 -2.85 28.26 -5.27
CA ARG A 284 -2.35 26.94 -4.83
C ARG A 284 -3.44 25.88 -4.94
N LEU A 285 -4.65 26.20 -4.49
CA LEU A 285 -5.78 25.26 -4.56
C LEU A 285 -6.13 24.94 -6.02
N LYS A 286 -6.13 25.95 -6.91
CA LYS A 286 -6.35 25.79 -8.35
C LYS A 286 -5.28 24.88 -8.98
N ARG A 287 -4.01 25.14 -8.71
CA ARG A 287 -2.90 24.31 -9.19
C ARG A 287 -3.02 22.87 -8.72
N MET A 288 -3.30 22.68 -7.43
CA MET A 288 -3.51 21.36 -6.82
C MET A 288 -4.67 20.63 -7.52
N GLY A 289 -5.79 21.28 -7.73
CA GLY A 289 -6.95 20.73 -8.43
C GLY A 289 -6.62 20.32 -9.86
N THR A 290 -5.89 21.15 -10.59
CA THR A 290 -5.48 20.85 -11.98
C THR A 290 -4.55 19.65 -12.03
N GLU A 291 -3.51 19.61 -11.18
CA GLU A 291 -2.57 18.48 -11.12
C GLU A 291 -3.26 17.17 -10.69
N ALA A 292 -4.16 17.25 -9.69
CA ALA A 292 -4.92 16.09 -9.22
C ALA A 292 -5.87 15.57 -10.32
N ARG A 293 -6.62 16.46 -10.97
CA ARG A 293 -7.53 16.08 -12.07
C ARG A 293 -6.80 15.36 -13.18
N THR A 294 -5.69 15.91 -13.67
CA THR A 294 -4.91 15.30 -14.75
C THR A 294 -4.44 13.89 -14.39
N GLU A 295 -4.07 13.66 -13.14
CA GLU A 295 -3.62 12.37 -12.67
C GLU A 295 -4.77 11.37 -12.48
N LEU A 296 -5.92 11.84 -11.98
CA LEU A 296 -7.14 11.04 -11.86
C LEU A 296 -7.66 10.61 -13.23
N GLU A 297 -7.63 11.52 -14.23
CA GLU A 297 -8.02 11.21 -15.62
C GLU A 297 -7.14 10.09 -16.21
N ARG A 298 -5.84 10.11 -15.93
CA ARG A 298 -4.91 9.05 -16.34
C ARG A 298 -5.18 7.74 -15.61
N LEU A 299 -5.38 7.81 -14.29
CA LEU A 299 -5.58 6.62 -13.45
C LEU A 299 -6.86 5.87 -13.82
N PHE A 300 -7.95 6.59 -14.05
CA PHE A 300 -9.27 5.99 -14.28
C PHE A 300 -9.63 5.87 -15.75
N ASP A 301 -8.78 6.32 -16.66
CA ASP A 301 -9.08 6.45 -18.11
C ASP A 301 -10.48 7.05 -18.37
N ALA A 302 -10.78 8.15 -17.69
CA ALA A 302 -12.07 8.83 -17.69
C ALA A 302 -11.86 10.34 -17.69
N LYS A 303 -12.86 11.12 -18.14
CA LYS A 303 -12.89 12.55 -17.86
C LYS A 303 -13.24 12.77 -16.40
N VAL A 304 -12.61 13.76 -15.74
CA VAL A 304 -12.81 14.02 -14.32
C VAL A 304 -13.25 15.47 -14.10
N PHE A 305 -14.40 15.65 -13.45
CA PHE A 305 -14.81 16.90 -12.86
C PHE A 305 -14.48 16.85 -11.37
N LEU A 306 -13.49 17.66 -10.95
CA LEU A 306 -12.98 17.68 -9.58
C LEU A 306 -13.32 18.97 -8.88
N GLU A 307 -14.06 18.89 -7.78
CA GLU A 307 -14.33 19.99 -6.86
C GLU A 307 -13.49 19.83 -5.59
N LEU A 308 -12.80 20.90 -5.18
CA LEU A 308 -11.99 20.92 -3.97
C LEU A 308 -12.49 21.98 -3.00
N TRP A 309 -12.73 21.56 -1.76
CA TRP A 309 -13.11 22.43 -0.65
C TRP A 309 -12.07 22.39 0.46
N VAL A 310 -11.90 23.48 1.20
CA VAL A 310 -11.02 23.52 2.36
C VAL A 310 -11.84 23.90 3.59
N LYS A 311 -11.86 23.00 4.59
CA LYS A 311 -12.59 23.19 5.85
C LYS A 311 -11.64 23.13 7.03
N VAL A 312 -11.86 24.00 8.01
CA VAL A 312 -11.17 23.94 9.30
C VAL A 312 -11.99 23.08 10.25
N ARG A 313 -11.31 22.13 10.91
CA ARG A 313 -11.88 21.30 11.97
C ARG A 313 -10.80 20.99 12.98
N SER A 314 -10.82 21.65 14.13
CA SER A 314 -9.91 21.38 15.23
C SER A 314 -10.13 20.00 15.83
N GLY A 315 -9.06 19.32 16.26
CA GLY A 315 -9.12 17.99 16.89
C GLY A 315 -9.51 16.84 15.97
N TRP A 316 -9.56 17.03 14.64
CA TRP A 316 -9.92 15.97 13.69
C TRP A 316 -9.00 14.74 13.77
N ALA A 317 -7.71 14.95 14.10
CA ALA A 317 -6.73 13.86 14.20
C ALA A 317 -7.08 12.90 15.33
N ASP A 318 -7.58 13.40 16.44
CA ASP A 318 -8.04 12.60 17.59
C ASP A 318 -9.36 11.89 17.28
N ASP A 319 -10.28 12.56 16.60
CA ASP A 319 -11.56 11.99 16.16
C ASP A 319 -11.37 10.85 15.15
N GLU A 320 -10.48 11.02 14.17
CA GLU A 320 -10.18 9.97 13.19
C GLU A 320 -9.57 8.74 13.87
N ALA A 321 -8.71 8.95 14.87
CA ALA A 321 -8.17 7.88 15.70
C ALA A 321 -9.26 7.14 16.48
N ARG A 322 -10.24 7.85 17.05
CA ARG A 322 -11.38 7.30 17.81
C ARG A 322 -12.35 6.52 16.91
N VAL A 323 -12.66 7.04 15.72
CA VAL A 323 -13.56 6.37 14.76
C VAL A 323 -12.95 5.06 14.27
N ARG A 324 -11.66 5.04 13.94
CA ARG A 324 -10.96 3.80 13.53
C ARG A 324 -10.91 2.77 14.67
N HIS A 325 -10.74 3.23 15.90
CA HIS A 325 -10.75 2.34 17.07
C HIS A 325 -12.13 1.69 17.29
N ARG A 326 -13.22 2.43 17.07
CA ARG A 326 -14.60 1.89 17.16
C ARG A 326 -14.88 0.88 16.05
N VAL A 327 -14.47 1.16 14.83
CA VAL A 327 -14.67 0.23 13.68
C VAL A 327 -13.88 -1.06 13.88
N ARG A 328 -12.63 -0.98 14.40
CA ARG A 328 -11.82 -2.17 14.72
C ARG A 328 -12.45 -2.98 15.86
N ALA A 329 -12.88 -2.32 16.94
CA ALA A 329 -13.55 -2.98 18.07
C ALA A 329 -14.87 -3.66 17.68
N LEU A 330 -15.61 -3.10 16.74
CA LEU A 330 -16.83 -3.71 16.18
C LEU A 330 -16.49 -4.92 15.29
N ARG A 331 -15.44 -4.86 14.47
CA ARG A 331 -14.95 -6.01 13.69
C ARG A 331 -14.46 -7.16 14.59
N ASP A 332 -13.70 -6.85 15.64
CA ASP A 332 -13.19 -7.84 16.58
C ASP A 332 -14.31 -8.47 17.42
N ARG A 333 -15.36 -7.71 17.76
CA ARG A 333 -16.57 -8.25 18.38
C ARG A 333 -17.37 -9.14 17.45
N ALA A 334 -17.51 -8.77 16.17
CA ALA A 334 -18.19 -9.57 15.15
C ALA A 334 -17.43 -10.88 14.84
N ALA A 335 -16.09 -10.87 14.89
CA ALA A 335 -15.26 -12.06 14.75
C ALA A 335 -15.40 -13.01 15.97
N ARG A 336 -15.41 -12.47 17.19
CA ARG A 336 -15.59 -13.26 18.43
C ARG A 336 -17.03 -13.78 18.63
N GLY A 337 -18.03 -13.06 18.15
CA GLY A 337 -19.43 -13.48 18.24
C GLY A 337 -19.80 -14.65 17.33
N ARG A 338 -18.99 -15.01 16.35
CA ARG A 338 -19.19 -16.17 15.48
C ARG A 338 -18.63 -17.50 16.05
N CYS A 339 -17.84 -17.48 17.11
CA CYS A 339 -17.31 -18.68 17.78
C CYS A 339 -18.12 -19.14 18.99
N GLY A 340 -19.24 -18.51 19.33
CA GLY A 340 -20.01 -18.75 20.55
C GLY A 340 -21.36 -19.45 20.36
N GLY A 341 -21.61 -20.11 19.23
CA GLY A 341 -22.82 -20.93 19.02
C GLY A 341 -22.66 -22.31 19.64
N ARG A 342 -22.95 -22.47 20.94
CA ARG A 342 -23.17 -23.77 21.58
C ARG A 342 -24.41 -24.42 20.94
N VAL A 343 -24.20 -25.51 20.24
CA VAL A 343 -25.28 -26.46 19.90
C VAL A 343 -25.65 -27.18 21.18
N GLY A 344 -26.77 -26.81 21.78
CA GLY A 344 -27.41 -27.58 22.85
C GLY A 344 -28.07 -28.82 22.22
N LEU A 345 -27.51 -29.98 22.50
CA LEU A 345 -28.22 -31.26 22.37
C LEU A 345 -29.30 -31.31 23.44
N LEU A 346 -30.54 -31.26 23.06
CA LEU A 346 -31.64 -31.79 23.88
C LEU A 346 -32.03 -33.16 23.31
N GLY A 347 -31.79 -34.18 24.14
CA GLY A 347 -32.33 -35.50 23.95
C GLY A 347 -33.75 -35.57 24.50
N THR A 348 -34.56 -36.25 23.81
CA THR A 348 -35.51 -37.32 24.22
C THR A 348 -36.04 -37.98 22.96
#